data_a5fbf104fe876c73da76b53358c2f5f4
#
_entry.id   a5fbf104fe876c73da76b53358c2f5f4
#
_cell.length_a   1.000
_cell.length_b   1.000
_cell.length_c   1.000
_cell.angle_alpha   90.00
_cell.angle_beta   90.00
_cell.angle_gamma   90.00
#
_symmetry.space_group_name_H-M   'P 1'
#
loop_
_entity.id
_entity.type
_entity.pdbx_description
1 polymer ?
#
loop_
_entity_poly.entity_id
_entity_poly.type
_entity_poly.pdbx_seq_one_letter_code
_entity_poly.pdbx_strand_id
1 'polypeptide(L)'
;MQADSADRDAVISLVRDSGPLDVLVVNAGIALFGDALEQDSDAIDRLFRINIHAPYHASVEAARRMPEGGRIIVIGSVNGDRMPVPGMAAYALSKSALQGLARGLARDFGPRGITVNVVQPGPIDTDANPENGPMKELMHNFMAIKRHGRPEEVAGMVAWLAGPEASFVTGAMHTIDGAFGA
;
A
#
# COMPACT_ATOMS: atom_id res chain seq x y z
N MET A 1 7.04 -14.07 -13.21
CA MET A 1 7.37 -12.97 -14.16
C MET A 1 8.03 -11.85 -13.38
N GLN A 2 8.98 -11.11 -13.96
CA GLN A 2 9.66 -9.98 -13.33
C GLN A 2 9.29 -8.70 -14.08
N ALA A 3 9.00 -7.62 -13.34
CA ALA A 3 8.69 -6.31 -13.90
C ALA A 3 9.26 -5.20 -13.00
N ASP A 4 9.75 -4.11 -13.58
CA ASP A 4 10.07 -2.90 -12.82
C ASP A 4 8.78 -2.12 -12.55
N SER A 5 8.44 -1.92 -11.28
CA SER A 5 7.26 -1.16 -10.87
C SER A 5 7.32 0.33 -11.25
N ALA A 6 8.49 0.85 -11.63
CA ALA A 6 8.61 2.21 -12.17
C ALA A 6 8.24 2.30 -13.67
N ASP A 7 8.15 1.17 -14.36
CA ASP A 7 7.74 1.07 -15.77
C ASP A 7 6.26 0.71 -15.87
N ARG A 8 5.46 1.68 -16.32
CA ARG A 8 4.01 1.53 -16.49
C ARG A 8 3.64 0.35 -17.38
N ASP A 9 4.31 0.22 -18.52
CA ASP A 9 3.94 -0.77 -19.53
C ASP A 9 4.34 -2.18 -19.07
N ALA A 10 5.45 -2.30 -18.32
CA ALA A 10 5.84 -3.54 -17.66
C ALA A 10 4.81 -3.96 -16.59
N VAL A 11 4.31 -3.02 -15.77
CA VAL A 11 3.26 -3.29 -14.77
C VAL A 11 1.96 -3.75 -15.44
N ILE A 12 1.50 -3.06 -16.48
CA ILE A 12 0.29 -3.43 -17.23
C ILE A 12 0.45 -4.82 -17.85
N SER A 13 1.59 -5.09 -18.48
CA SER A 13 1.88 -6.38 -19.11
C SER A 13 1.93 -7.52 -18.08
N LEU A 14 2.59 -7.30 -16.92
CA LEU A 14 2.64 -8.26 -15.83
C LEU A 14 1.24 -8.71 -15.40
N VAL A 15 0.35 -7.76 -15.14
CA VAL A 15 -1.02 -8.05 -14.70
C VAL A 15 -1.83 -8.72 -15.82
N ARG A 16 -1.72 -8.21 -17.04
CA ARG A 16 -2.41 -8.79 -18.21
C ARG A 16 -2.01 -10.22 -18.47
N ASP A 17 -0.70 -10.51 -18.42
CA ASP A 17 -0.14 -11.80 -18.76
C ASP A 17 -0.31 -12.84 -17.61
N SER A 18 -0.67 -12.38 -16.41
CA SER A 18 -1.09 -13.26 -15.30
C SER A 18 -2.47 -13.91 -15.53
N GLY A 19 -3.23 -13.47 -16.51
CA GLY A 19 -4.60 -13.94 -16.74
C GLY A 19 -5.64 -13.30 -15.82
N PRO A 20 -6.89 -13.83 -15.79
CA PRO A 20 -7.89 -13.38 -14.84
C PRO A 20 -7.45 -13.63 -13.39
N LEU A 21 -7.64 -12.63 -12.54
CA LEU A 21 -7.26 -12.67 -11.13
C LEU A 21 -8.53 -12.49 -10.27
N ASP A 22 -8.74 -13.36 -9.29
CA ASP A 22 -9.79 -13.19 -8.28
C ASP A 22 -9.35 -12.19 -7.21
N VAL A 23 -8.05 -12.15 -6.91
CA VAL A 23 -7.45 -11.26 -5.92
C VAL A 23 -6.18 -10.62 -6.48
N LEU A 24 -6.09 -9.30 -6.37
CA LEU A 24 -4.86 -8.55 -6.62
C LEU A 24 -4.37 -7.92 -5.32
N VAL A 25 -3.14 -8.20 -4.91
CA VAL A 25 -2.45 -7.50 -3.83
C VAL A 25 -1.34 -6.63 -4.42
N VAL A 26 -1.46 -5.31 -4.26
CA VAL A 26 -0.43 -4.37 -4.71
C VAL A 26 0.45 -4.01 -3.52
N ASN A 27 1.58 -4.69 -3.41
CA ASN A 27 2.50 -4.55 -2.27
C ASN A 27 3.76 -3.74 -2.58
N ALA A 28 4.21 -3.72 -3.82
CA ALA A 28 5.45 -3.04 -4.20
C ALA A 28 5.44 -1.56 -3.80
N GLY A 29 6.52 -1.11 -3.17
CA GLY A 29 6.67 0.27 -2.75
C GLY A 29 8.08 0.56 -2.26
N ILE A 30 8.47 1.82 -2.31
CA ILE A 30 9.74 2.31 -1.79
C ILE A 30 9.51 3.48 -0.83
N ALA A 31 10.48 3.72 0.05
CA ALA A 31 10.54 4.90 0.90
C ALA A 31 11.74 5.78 0.48
N LEU A 32 11.56 7.08 0.62
CA LEU A 32 12.60 8.07 0.40
C LEU A 32 12.67 8.97 1.63
N PHE A 33 13.86 9.09 2.20
CA PHE A 33 14.15 9.92 3.37
C PHE A 33 15.09 11.06 2.98
N GLY A 34 14.89 12.22 3.54
CA GLY A 34 15.79 13.38 3.35
C GLY A 34 15.07 14.71 3.48
N ASP A 35 15.85 15.79 3.57
CA ASP A 35 15.32 17.15 3.55
C ASP A 35 14.59 17.42 2.23
N ALA A 36 13.37 17.91 2.30
CA ALA A 36 12.56 18.18 1.12
C ALA A 36 13.19 19.21 0.16
N LEU A 37 14.04 20.09 0.67
CA LEU A 37 14.74 21.09 -0.14
C LEU A 37 15.96 20.52 -0.90
N GLU A 38 16.43 19.33 -0.49
CA GLU A 38 17.65 18.70 -1.03
C GLU A 38 17.36 17.37 -1.75
N GLN A 39 16.12 16.89 -1.71
CA GLN A 39 15.77 15.64 -2.37
C GLN A 39 15.91 15.73 -3.88
N ASP A 40 16.52 14.70 -4.47
CA ASP A 40 16.65 14.57 -5.92
C ASP A 40 15.28 14.39 -6.58
N SER A 41 14.97 15.23 -7.57
CA SER A 41 13.69 15.21 -8.27
C SER A 41 13.45 13.91 -9.04
N ASP A 42 14.49 13.30 -9.61
CA ASP A 42 14.36 12.03 -10.33
C ASP A 42 14.03 10.87 -9.36
N ALA A 43 14.60 10.90 -8.15
CA ALA A 43 14.28 9.95 -7.10
C ALA A 43 12.83 10.11 -6.61
N ILE A 44 12.33 11.34 -6.47
CA ILE A 44 10.92 11.63 -6.13
C ILE A 44 9.99 11.12 -7.24
N ASP A 45 10.30 11.42 -8.50
CA ASP A 45 9.51 10.93 -9.64
C ASP A 45 9.48 9.41 -9.71
N ARG A 46 10.61 8.74 -9.43
CA ARG A 46 10.66 7.29 -9.34
C ARG A 46 9.78 6.76 -8.20
N LEU A 47 9.82 7.41 -7.04
CA LEU A 47 8.95 7.05 -5.91
C LEU A 47 7.47 7.15 -6.31
N PHE A 48 7.06 8.22 -6.99
CA PHE A 48 5.66 8.37 -7.41
C PHE A 48 5.26 7.37 -8.48
N ARG A 49 6.15 7.03 -9.41
CA ARG A 49 5.89 5.97 -10.40
C ARG A 49 5.61 4.63 -9.70
N ILE A 50 6.41 4.27 -8.70
CA ILE A 50 6.27 3.00 -7.98
C ILE A 50 5.07 3.03 -7.02
N ASN A 51 4.95 4.08 -6.19
CA ASN A 51 3.99 4.10 -5.09
C ASN A 51 2.59 4.59 -5.48
N ILE A 52 2.45 5.31 -6.60
CA ILE A 52 1.16 5.89 -7.03
C ILE A 52 0.74 5.32 -8.39
N HIS A 53 1.59 5.47 -9.42
CA HIS A 53 1.20 5.11 -10.79
C HIS A 53 1.05 3.59 -10.95
N ALA A 54 1.98 2.80 -10.42
CA ALA A 54 1.91 1.35 -10.50
C ALA A 54 0.65 0.77 -9.81
N PRO A 55 0.28 1.15 -8.58
CA PRO A 55 -0.98 0.75 -7.95
C PRO A 55 -2.21 1.09 -8.80
N TYR A 56 -2.27 2.30 -9.37
CA TYR A 56 -3.37 2.68 -10.24
C TYR A 56 -3.46 1.77 -11.47
N HIS A 57 -2.37 1.64 -12.22
CA HIS A 57 -2.37 0.86 -13.47
C HIS A 57 -2.60 -0.63 -13.23
N ALA A 58 -1.99 -1.21 -12.18
CA ALA A 58 -2.20 -2.60 -11.81
C ALA A 58 -3.67 -2.88 -11.45
N SER A 59 -4.27 -2.01 -10.64
CA SER A 59 -5.67 -2.15 -10.20
C SER A 59 -6.65 -2.04 -11.37
N VAL A 60 -6.47 -1.05 -12.24
CA VAL A 60 -7.33 -0.86 -13.42
C VAL A 60 -7.17 -2.01 -14.42
N GLU A 61 -5.94 -2.45 -14.70
CA GLU A 61 -5.71 -3.57 -15.62
C GLU A 61 -6.27 -4.89 -15.08
N ALA A 62 -6.09 -5.17 -13.79
CA ALA A 62 -6.70 -6.35 -13.16
C ALA A 62 -8.24 -6.32 -13.28
N ALA A 63 -8.85 -5.19 -12.93
CA ALA A 63 -10.30 -5.04 -12.95
C ALA A 63 -10.92 -5.25 -14.35
N ARG A 64 -10.18 -5.04 -15.44
CA ARG A 64 -10.68 -5.31 -16.82
C ARG A 64 -11.13 -6.76 -17.01
N ARG A 65 -10.47 -7.73 -16.37
CA ARG A 65 -10.71 -9.16 -16.54
C ARG A 65 -11.01 -9.90 -15.24
N MET A 66 -10.99 -9.19 -14.11
CA MET A 66 -11.36 -9.73 -12.80
C MET A 66 -12.84 -10.16 -12.82
N PRO A 67 -13.20 -11.34 -12.31
CA PRO A 67 -14.60 -11.75 -12.20
C PRO A 67 -15.39 -10.84 -11.25
N GLU A 68 -16.71 -10.97 -11.28
CA GLU A 68 -17.58 -10.36 -10.26
C GLU A 68 -17.17 -10.85 -8.86
N GLY A 69 -17.22 -9.93 -7.90
CA GLY A 69 -16.86 -10.25 -6.52
C GLY A 69 -15.34 -10.33 -6.28
N GLY A 70 -14.50 -9.87 -7.21
CA GLY A 70 -13.04 -9.85 -7.03
C GLY A 70 -12.55 -8.90 -5.93
N ARG A 71 -11.28 -8.98 -5.61
CA ARG A 71 -10.64 -8.23 -4.49
C ARG A 71 -9.39 -7.50 -4.96
N ILE A 72 -9.29 -6.22 -4.67
CA ILE A 72 -8.09 -5.41 -4.86
C ILE A 72 -7.66 -4.87 -3.51
N ILE A 73 -6.44 -5.21 -3.06
CA ILE A 73 -5.89 -4.82 -1.78
C ILE A 73 -4.57 -4.11 -2.02
N VAL A 74 -4.48 -2.85 -1.62
CA VAL A 74 -3.28 -2.04 -1.79
C VAL A 74 -2.58 -1.86 -0.45
N ILE A 75 -1.26 -2.07 -0.40
CA ILE A 75 -0.49 -1.85 0.81
C ILE A 75 -0.05 -0.38 0.89
N GLY A 76 -0.74 0.33 1.76
CA GLY A 76 -0.48 1.71 2.11
C GLY A 76 0.60 1.88 3.18
N SER A 77 0.33 2.77 4.11
CA SER A 77 1.10 3.01 5.35
C SER A 77 0.26 3.89 6.27
N VAL A 78 0.43 3.74 7.58
CA VAL A 78 -0.06 4.70 8.58
C VAL A 78 0.45 6.12 8.30
N ASN A 79 1.60 6.24 7.64
CA ASN A 79 2.17 7.53 7.23
C ASN A 79 1.39 8.24 6.11
N GLY A 80 0.39 7.60 5.56
CA GLY A 80 -0.63 8.26 4.71
C GLY A 80 -1.63 9.10 5.51
N ASP A 81 -1.82 8.80 6.79
CA ASP A 81 -2.70 9.53 7.72
C ASP A 81 -1.92 10.45 8.67
N ARG A 82 -0.80 9.96 9.18
CA ARG A 82 0.01 10.65 10.18
C ARG A 82 1.51 10.53 9.87
N MET A 83 2.20 11.66 9.82
CA MET A 83 3.64 11.74 9.63
C MET A 83 4.29 12.39 10.86
N PRO A 84 4.76 11.60 11.85
CA PRO A 84 5.27 12.16 13.11
C PRO A 84 6.72 12.65 13.03
N VAL A 85 7.42 12.39 11.93
CA VAL A 85 8.84 12.73 11.77
C VAL A 85 9.08 13.54 10.49
N PRO A 86 10.07 14.44 10.45
CA PRO A 86 10.44 15.15 9.24
C PRO A 86 11.15 14.24 8.21
N GLY A 87 11.31 14.74 6.99
CA GLY A 87 12.11 14.08 5.96
C GLY A 87 11.40 13.02 5.13
N MET A 88 10.07 12.87 5.26
CA MET A 88 9.29 11.87 4.54
C MET A 88 8.09 12.45 3.77
N ALA A 89 8.12 13.72 3.41
CA ALA A 89 6.97 14.39 2.79
C ALA A 89 6.52 13.72 1.49
N ALA A 90 7.44 13.40 0.58
CA ALA A 90 7.13 12.72 -0.68
C ALA A 90 6.56 11.30 -0.45
N TYR A 91 7.11 10.56 0.53
CA TYR A 91 6.58 9.24 0.90
C TYR A 91 5.16 9.35 1.47
N ALA A 92 4.92 10.24 2.44
CA ALA A 92 3.60 10.45 3.03
C ALA A 92 2.57 10.84 1.95
N LEU A 93 2.93 11.77 1.05
CA LEU A 93 2.10 12.11 -0.11
C LEU A 93 1.74 10.88 -0.93
N SER A 94 2.73 10.04 -1.27
CA SER A 94 2.50 8.85 -2.08
C SER A 94 1.56 7.85 -1.41
N LYS A 95 1.65 7.68 -0.09
CA LYS A 95 0.80 6.77 0.67
C LYS A 95 -0.61 7.34 0.93
N SER A 96 -0.74 8.66 1.10
CA SER A 96 -2.04 9.35 1.15
C SER A 96 -2.80 9.24 -0.17
N ALA A 97 -2.12 9.29 -1.32
CA ALA A 97 -2.74 9.15 -2.63
C ALA A 97 -3.50 7.83 -2.80
N LEU A 98 -3.03 6.74 -2.15
CA LEU A 98 -3.67 5.43 -2.21
C LEU A 98 -5.06 5.41 -1.57
N GLN A 99 -5.31 6.27 -0.60
CA GLN A 99 -6.64 6.40 0.02
C GLN A 99 -7.66 6.98 -0.97
N GLY A 100 -7.26 8.01 -1.73
CA GLY A 100 -8.07 8.57 -2.81
C GLY A 100 -8.31 7.54 -3.91
N LEU A 101 -7.27 6.80 -4.28
CA LEU A 101 -7.36 5.71 -5.25
C LEU A 101 -8.39 4.66 -4.83
N ALA A 102 -8.30 4.14 -3.61
CA ALA A 102 -9.22 3.10 -3.14
C ALA A 102 -10.67 3.59 -3.09
N ARG A 103 -10.91 4.81 -2.61
CA ARG A 103 -12.27 5.39 -2.59
C ARG A 103 -12.85 5.57 -3.99
N GLY A 104 -12.06 6.03 -4.95
CA GLY A 104 -12.48 6.20 -6.36
C GLY A 104 -12.79 4.85 -7.01
N LEU A 105 -11.82 3.93 -7.01
CA LEU A 105 -11.99 2.63 -7.66
C LEU A 105 -13.07 1.76 -6.99
N ALA A 106 -13.31 1.91 -5.68
CA ALA A 106 -14.43 1.25 -5.01
C ALA A 106 -15.79 1.68 -5.57
N ARG A 107 -15.92 2.94 -5.99
CA ARG A 107 -17.14 3.44 -6.66
C ARG A 107 -17.24 2.92 -8.10
N ASP A 108 -16.12 2.94 -8.83
CA ASP A 108 -16.09 2.51 -10.22
C ASP A 108 -16.37 1.01 -10.39
N PHE A 109 -15.83 0.19 -9.48
CA PHE A 109 -15.90 -1.28 -9.58
C PHE A 109 -16.97 -1.94 -8.71
N GLY A 110 -17.56 -1.17 -7.78
CA GLY A 110 -18.63 -1.62 -6.88
C GLY A 110 -19.83 -2.27 -7.57
N PRO A 111 -20.32 -1.78 -8.74
CA PRO A 111 -21.41 -2.42 -9.49
C PRO A 111 -21.11 -3.87 -9.91
N ARG A 112 -19.84 -4.27 -9.97
CA ARG A 112 -19.41 -5.66 -10.22
C ARG A 112 -19.09 -6.43 -8.94
N GLY A 113 -19.38 -5.88 -7.77
CA GLY A 113 -19.04 -6.49 -6.47
C GLY A 113 -17.53 -6.54 -6.18
N ILE A 114 -16.69 -5.89 -7.00
CA ILE A 114 -15.24 -5.85 -6.76
C ILE A 114 -14.97 -4.87 -5.63
N THR A 115 -14.27 -5.31 -4.59
CA THR A 115 -13.88 -4.46 -3.48
C THR A 115 -12.46 -3.92 -3.67
N VAL A 116 -12.23 -2.67 -3.23
CA VAL A 116 -10.92 -2.03 -3.27
C VAL A 116 -10.62 -1.43 -1.91
N ASN A 117 -9.57 -1.91 -1.23
CA ASN A 117 -9.22 -1.50 0.12
C ASN A 117 -7.71 -1.21 0.26
N VAL A 118 -7.36 -0.41 1.26
CA VAL A 118 -5.97 -0.15 1.65
C VAL A 118 -5.70 -0.76 3.01
N VAL A 119 -4.64 -1.55 3.13
CA VAL A 119 -4.05 -1.92 4.42
C VAL A 119 -2.95 -0.91 4.73
N GLN A 120 -2.97 -0.32 5.92
CA GLN A 120 -2.03 0.71 6.36
C GLN A 120 -1.18 0.19 7.54
N PRO A 121 -0.06 -0.49 7.26
CA PRO A 121 0.84 -0.93 8.31
C PRO A 121 1.53 0.25 8.99
N GLY A 122 1.78 0.11 10.30
CA GLY A 122 2.77 0.88 11.04
C GLY A 122 4.18 0.30 10.87
N PRO A 123 5.06 0.47 11.87
CA PRO A 123 6.37 -0.16 11.89
C PRO A 123 6.26 -1.69 11.89
N ILE A 124 6.74 -2.33 10.83
CA ILE A 124 6.76 -3.79 10.68
C ILE A 124 8.23 -4.24 10.59
N ASP A 125 8.56 -5.34 11.27
CA ASP A 125 9.89 -5.94 11.27
C ASP A 125 10.16 -6.59 9.91
N THR A 126 11.00 -5.94 9.12
CA THR A 126 11.39 -6.35 7.76
C THR A 126 12.83 -5.95 7.50
N ASP A 127 13.42 -6.45 6.43
CA ASP A 127 14.78 -6.06 6.00
C ASP A 127 14.89 -4.53 5.79
N ALA A 128 13.83 -3.87 5.33
CA ALA A 128 13.80 -2.43 5.13
C ALA A 128 13.60 -1.63 6.43
N ASN A 129 13.07 -2.24 7.48
CA ASN A 129 12.77 -1.61 8.77
C ASN A 129 12.92 -2.61 9.91
N PRO A 130 14.15 -3.09 10.20
CA PRO A 130 14.36 -4.11 11.22
C PRO A 130 14.06 -3.57 12.63
N GLU A 131 13.40 -4.40 13.46
CA GLU A 131 13.04 -4.00 14.83
C GLU A 131 14.26 -3.61 15.68
N ASN A 132 15.41 -4.21 15.45
CA ASN A 132 16.66 -3.88 16.14
C ASN A 132 17.43 -2.73 15.44
N GLY A 133 16.83 -2.05 14.48
CA GLY A 133 17.42 -0.94 13.73
C GLY A 133 17.53 0.36 14.54
N PRO A 134 18.24 1.37 13.98
CA PRO A 134 18.50 2.63 14.67
C PRO A 134 17.24 3.46 14.98
N MET A 135 16.13 3.20 14.30
CA MET A 135 14.85 3.93 14.50
C MET A 135 13.94 3.29 15.55
N LYS A 136 14.34 2.15 16.14
CA LYS A 136 13.52 1.37 17.08
C LYS A 136 12.92 2.23 18.19
N GLU A 137 13.75 2.90 18.97
CA GLU A 137 13.29 3.67 20.12
C GLU A 137 12.34 4.80 19.71
N LEU A 138 12.67 5.52 18.63
CA LEU A 138 11.83 6.59 18.11
C LEU A 138 10.45 6.05 17.73
N MET A 139 10.40 4.96 16.97
CA MET A 139 9.13 4.36 16.54
C MET A 139 8.33 3.82 17.72
N HIS A 140 8.99 3.12 18.66
CA HIS A 140 8.34 2.56 19.85
C HIS A 140 7.78 3.66 20.76
N ASN A 141 8.36 4.88 20.77
CA ASN A 141 7.81 5.99 21.56
C ASN A 141 6.41 6.41 21.10
N PHE A 142 6.11 6.27 19.81
CA PHE A 142 4.79 6.57 19.25
C PHE A 142 3.79 5.41 19.36
N MET A 143 4.26 4.18 19.61
CA MET A 143 3.40 2.99 19.64
C MET A 143 2.86 2.73 21.05
N ALA A 144 1.60 2.27 21.15
CA ALA A 144 1.07 1.73 22.40
C ALA A 144 1.58 0.30 22.62
N ILE A 145 1.63 -0.52 21.57
CA ILE A 145 2.23 -1.85 21.59
C ILE A 145 3.72 -1.71 21.25
N LYS A 146 4.59 -1.80 22.26
CA LYS A 146 6.03 -1.46 22.19
C LYS A 146 6.88 -2.55 21.48
N ARG A 147 6.49 -2.90 20.26
CA ARG A 147 7.24 -3.76 19.33
C ARG A 147 6.87 -3.46 17.90
N HIS A 148 7.73 -3.79 16.95
CA HIS A 148 7.31 -3.82 15.55
C HIS A 148 6.25 -4.93 15.35
N GLY A 149 5.34 -4.70 14.42
CA GLY A 149 4.46 -5.75 13.93
C GLY A 149 5.25 -6.78 13.11
N ARG A 150 4.70 -7.98 12.97
CA ARG A 150 5.29 -9.01 12.12
C ARG A 150 4.62 -8.98 10.73
N PRO A 151 5.33 -9.35 9.66
CA PRO A 151 4.74 -9.47 8.32
C PRO A 151 3.48 -10.35 8.29
N GLU A 152 3.44 -11.42 9.08
CA GLU A 152 2.30 -12.35 9.18
C GLU A 152 1.05 -11.67 9.75
N GLU A 153 1.21 -10.67 10.62
CA GLU A 153 0.08 -9.91 11.17
C GLU A 153 -0.59 -9.06 10.08
N VAL A 154 0.23 -8.46 9.20
CA VAL A 154 -0.27 -7.74 8.01
C VAL A 154 -0.91 -8.71 7.02
N ALA A 155 -0.25 -9.83 6.75
CA ALA A 155 -0.75 -10.87 5.84
C ALA A 155 -2.09 -11.44 6.31
N GLY A 156 -2.30 -11.58 7.63
CA GLY A 156 -3.59 -12.00 8.20
C GLY A 156 -4.74 -11.04 7.86
N MET A 157 -4.49 -9.73 7.92
CA MET A 157 -5.49 -8.73 7.52
C MET A 157 -5.76 -8.76 6.00
N VAL A 158 -4.70 -8.91 5.20
CA VAL A 158 -4.84 -9.06 3.74
C VAL A 158 -5.65 -10.31 3.40
N ALA A 159 -5.40 -11.44 4.05
CA ALA A 159 -6.12 -12.69 3.84
C ALA A 159 -7.61 -12.54 4.19
N TRP A 160 -7.94 -11.86 5.30
CA TRP A 160 -9.32 -11.58 5.66
C TRP A 160 -10.01 -10.70 4.61
N LEU A 161 -9.36 -9.63 4.13
CA LEU A 161 -9.91 -8.76 3.08
C LEU A 161 -10.09 -9.48 1.75
N ALA A 162 -9.29 -10.50 1.47
CA ALA A 162 -9.42 -11.36 0.29
C ALA A 162 -10.59 -12.38 0.42
N GLY A 163 -11.04 -12.64 1.64
CA GLY A 163 -12.09 -13.62 1.94
C GLY A 163 -13.51 -13.16 1.65
N PRO A 164 -14.47 -14.09 1.71
CA PRO A 164 -15.89 -13.80 1.49
C PRO A 164 -16.50 -12.91 2.58
N GLU A 165 -15.99 -12.96 3.81
CA GLU A 165 -16.46 -12.19 4.96
C GLU A 165 -16.29 -10.68 4.75
N ALA A 166 -15.33 -10.28 3.93
CA ALA A 166 -15.06 -8.88 3.61
C ALA A 166 -15.81 -8.36 2.36
N SER A 167 -16.81 -9.10 1.86
CA SER A 167 -17.53 -8.78 0.62
C SER A 167 -18.27 -7.43 0.64
N PHE A 168 -18.54 -6.88 1.82
CA PHE A 168 -19.18 -5.57 1.98
C PHE A 168 -18.20 -4.48 2.46
N VAL A 169 -16.89 -4.80 2.51
CA VAL A 169 -15.82 -3.89 2.93
C VAL A 169 -15.13 -3.35 1.68
N THR A 170 -15.35 -2.06 1.34
CA THR A 170 -14.73 -1.44 0.17
C THR A 170 -14.52 0.05 0.36
N GLY A 171 -13.49 0.62 -0.26
CA GLY A 171 -13.11 2.02 -0.15
C GLY A 171 -12.55 2.40 1.23
N ALA A 172 -12.18 1.43 2.05
CA ALA A 172 -11.77 1.60 3.43
C ALA A 172 -10.25 1.51 3.62
N MET A 173 -9.77 2.18 4.69
CA MET A 173 -8.40 2.15 5.15
C MET A 173 -8.35 1.34 6.44
N HIS A 174 -7.57 0.25 6.42
CA HIS A 174 -7.44 -0.69 7.53
C HIS A 174 -6.06 -0.55 8.17
N THR A 175 -6.01 0.16 9.29
CA THR A 175 -4.76 0.42 10.00
C THR A 175 -4.37 -0.77 10.87
N ILE A 176 -3.10 -1.18 10.80
CA ILE A 176 -2.47 -2.22 11.61
C ILE A 176 -1.08 -1.74 12.04
N ASP A 177 -1.01 -1.01 13.16
CA ASP A 177 0.15 -0.19 13.49
C ASP A 177 0.55 -0.18 14.98
N GLY A 178 -0.08 -0.99 15.82
CA GLY A 178 0.18 -0.99 17.26
C GLY A 178 -0.14 0.35 17.94
N ALA A 179 -1.09 1.10 17.37
CA ALA A 179 -1.47 2.46 17.76
C ALA A 179 -0.35 3.50 17.59
N PHE A 180 0.48 3.34 16.54
CA PHE A 180 1.47 4.35 16.13
C PHE A 180 0.80 5.64 15.64
N GLY A 181 -0.35 5.52 14.98
CA GLY A 181 -1.11 6.63 14.41
C GLY A 181 -2.15 7.26 15.34
N ALA A 182 -2.36 6.70 16.53
CA ALA A 182 -3.38 7.15 17.47
C ALA A 182 -3.00 8.46 18.21
#